data_edb41f09cad02f48ec848f311882b29e
#
_entry.id   edb41f09cad02f48ec848f311882b29e
#
_cell.length_a   1.000
_cell.length_b   1.000
_cell.length_c   1.000
_cell.angle_alpha   90.00
_cell.angle_beta   90.00
_cell.angle_gamma   90.00
#
_symmetry.space_group_name_H-M   'P 1'
#
loop_
_entity.id
_entity.type
_entity.pdbx_description
1 polymer ?
#
loop_
_entity_poly.entity_id
_entity_poly.type
_entity_poly.pdbx_seq_one_letter_code
_entity_poly.pdbx_strand_id
1 'polypeptide(L)'
;MSAPQPSRTEPAVVASSLTRPEPTGAENVATHLQEAWNHWQRSRAEQKGHVPTVMAFTGYGTTSWVRVLSRVVLAKDEDFLNGRRLAKVVADGVHGWRNFVSPPLAYAEATLRVGALTTKVRADRMGVIDVKVDVDLEPGWRTATLSVGDGEDVTMDLYISSPEAKVGLVSDIDDTVVVTSLPRPMLAAWNSFVIDEHARTPTPGMAVLLRRIAESDPMAPVVYISTGAWNVAQTLTRFLGRNLYPLGALLLTSWGPTKDRWFRSGMEHKVRQLERLAQEFPDLQWILVGDDGQHDPEIYADFAQRHPDRVKAIVIRQLTPSEALLAGGRAEGTRRSTPGIPWCYGPDGASLSNQLEDLGLLPVEFVDVHPNGWLADILGEDEDAEGADGAPAPARGAGQEEASDVDVSAQD
;
A
#
# COMPACT_ATOMS: atom_id res chain seq x y z
N MET A 1 -43.84 -31.84 18.91
CA MET A 1 -43.67 -31.15 17.62
C MET A 1 -42.49 -30.21 17.78
N SER A 2 -41.30 -30.69 17.36
CA SER A 2 -40.08 -29.89 17.42
C SER A 2 -39.99 -29.01 16.19
N ALA A 3 -39.74 -27.72 16.39
CA ALA A 3 -39.48 -26.77 15.33
C ALA A 3 -38.14 -27.06 14.62
N PRO A 4 -38.07 -26.88 13.29
CA PRO A 4 -36.80 -27.06 12.57
C PRO A 4 -35.83 -25.90 12.88
N GLN A 5 -34.58 -26.23 13.16
CA GLN A 5 -33.49 -25.27 13.27
C GLN A 5 -33.19 -24.66 11.90
N PRO A 6 -32.86 -23.37 11.82
CA PRO A 6 -32.41 -22.77 10.56
C PRO A 6 -31.06 -23.32 10.15
N SER A 7 -30.95 -23.77 8.92
CA SER A 7 -29.72 -24.21 8.27
C SER A 7 -28.72 -23.06 8.26
N ARG A 8 -27.54 -23.27 8.86
CA ARG A 8 -26.38 -22.39 8.70
C ARG A 8 -25.99 -22.38 7.23
N THR A 9 -26.23 -21.30 6.56
CA THR A 9 -25.70 -21.01 5.23
C THR A 9 -24.19 -20.76 5.41
N GLU A 10 -23.36 -21.57 4.77
CA GLU A 10 -21.92 -21.27 4.67
C GLU A 10 -21.74 -19.92 3.99
N PRO A 11 -20.83 -19.05 4.50
CA PRO A 11 -20.57 -17.76 3.87
C PRO A 11 -20.00 -17.95 2.46
N ALA A 12 -20.60 -17.30 1.48
CA ALA A 12 -20.15 -17.38 0.09
C ALA A 12 -18.80 -16.67 -0.08
N VAL A 13 -17.75 -17.44 -0.33
CA VAL A 13 -16.46 -16.91 -0.77
C VAL A 13 -16.60 -16.48 -2.23
N VAL A 14 -16.82 -15.19 -2.47
CA VAL A 14 -16.83 -14.65 -3.83
C VAL A 14 -15.40 -14.42 -4.28
N ALA A 15 -14.78 -15.45 -4.85
CA ALA A 15 -13.58 -15.26 -5.65
C ALA A 15 -13.97 -14.41 -6.87
N SER A 16 -13.55 -13.14 -6.93
CA SER A 16 -13.83 -12.28 -8.07
C SER A 16 -13.00 -12.76 -9.28
N SER A 17 -13.50 -13.78 -9.97
CA SER A 17 -13.08 -14.13 -11.32
C SER A 17 -13.68 -13.07 -12.26
N LEU A 18 -13.00 -11.94 -12.42
CA LEU A 18 -13.22 -11.11 -13.59
C LEU A 18 -12.89 -11.99 -14.81
N THR A 19 -13.93 -12.34 -15.56
CA THR A 19 -13.85 -13.17 -16.77
C THR A 19 -12.83 -12.55 -17.72
N ARG A 20 -11.71 -13.25 -17.85
CA ARG A 20 -10.62 -12.92 -18.76
C ARG A 20 -11.05 -13.32 -20.16
N PRO A 21 -10.81 -12.52 -21.22
CA PRO A 21 -10.97 -13.00 -22.59
C PRO A 21 -10.08 -14.25 -22.81
N GLU A 22 -10.56 -15.20 -23.58
CA GLU A 22 -9.81 -16.44 -23.88
C GLU A 22 -8.45 -16.12 -24.50
N PRO A 23 -7.37 -16.72 -23.99
CA PRO A 23 -6.02 -16.41 -24.45
C PRO A 23 -5.80 -16.89 -25.89
N THR A 24 -5.14 -16.07 -26.71
CA THR A 24 -4.71 -16.43 -28.08
C THR A 24 -3.61 -17.51 -28.03
N GLY A 25 -3.38 -18.24 -29.12
CA GLY A 25 -2.43 -19.36 -29.16
C GLY A 25 -1.00 -18.99 -28.70
N ALA A 26 -0.52 -17.78 -28.98
CA ALA A 26 0.78 -17.27 -28.51
C ALA A 26 0.80 -17.01 -27.00
N GLU A 27 -0.33 -16.63 -26.40
CA GLU A 27 -0.51 -16.46 -24.95
C GLU A 27 -0.45 -17.79 -24.21
N ASN A 28 -0.97 -18.85 -24.82
CA ASN A 28 -0.90 -20.19 -24.25
C ASN A 28 0.56 -20.69 -24.18
N VAL A 29 1.39 -20.48 -25.22
CA VAL A 29 2.80 -20.88 -25.19
C VAL A 29 3.59 -20.10 -24.11
N ALA A 30 3.42 -18.78 -24.03
CA ALA A 30 4.07 -17.98 -23.01
C ALA A 30 3.63 -18.37 -21.59
N THR A 31 2.36 -18.73 -21.43
CA THR A 31 1.80 -19.19 -20.14
C THR A 31 2.41 -20.54 -19.75
N HIS A 32 2.49 -21.50 -20.67
CA HIS A 32 3.10 -22.81 -20.40
C HIS A 32 4.59 -22.73 -20.10
N LEU A 33 5.34 -21.85 -20.79
CA LEU A 33 6.75 -21.62 -20.47
C LEU A 33 6.92 -21.00 -19.09
N GLN A 34 6.06 -20.07 -18.71
CA GLN A 34 6.06 -19.46 -17.38
C GLN A 34 5.70 -20.48 -16.29
N GLU A 35 4.73 -21.35 -16.55
CA GLU A 35 4.34 -22.42 -15.63
C GLU A 35 5.45 -23.46 -15.46
N ALA A 36 6.09 -23.87 -16.56
CA ALA A 36 7.25 -24.78 -16.53
C ALA A 36 8.43 -24.18 -15.76
N TRP A 37 8.70 -22.88 -15.97
CA TRP A 37 9.72 -22.12 -15.22
C TRP A 37 9.40 -22.05 -13.74
N ASN A 38 8.16 -21.71 -13.38
CA ASN A 38 7.72 -21.63 -11.98
C ASN A 38 7.81 -23.02 -11.31
N HIS A 39 7.43 -24.09 -12.01
CA HIS A 39 7.54 -25.45 -11.51
C HIS A 39 9.01 -25.86 -11.28
N TRP A 40 9.89 -25.53 -12.22
CA TRP A 40 11.32 -25.80 -12.08
C TRP A 40 11.93 -25.00 -10.91
N GLN A 41 11.60 -23.70 -10.79
CA GLN A 41 12.04 -22.87 -9.67
C GLN A 41 11.52 -23.41 -8.33
N ARG A 42 10.27 -23.83 -8.27
CA ARG A 42 9.66 -24.47 -7.09
C ARG A 42 10.43 -25.71 -6.67
N SER A 43 10.61 -26.68 -7.57
CA SER A 43 11.31 -27.93 -7.26
C SER A 43 12.74 -27.68 -6.78
N ARG A 44 13.43 -26.69 -7.36
CA ARG A 44 14.78 -26.29 -6.95
C ARG A 44 14.81 -25.59 -5.60
N ALA A 45 13.78 -24.80 -5.28
CA ALA A 45 13.66 -24.11 -4.00
C ALA A 45 13.36 -25.11 -2.86
N GLU A 46 12.43 -26.03 -3.09
CA GLU A 46 12.10 -27.12 -2.14
C GLU A 46 13.32 -28.00 -1.83
N GLN A 47 14.12 -28.35 -2.84
CA GLN A 47 15.39 -29.08 -2.67
C GLN A 47 16.43 -28.31 -1.84
N LYS A 48 16.31 -26.99 -1.78
CA LYS A 48 17.18 -26.11 -0.96
C LYS A 48 16.61 -25.79 0.42
N GLY A 49 15.56 -26.48 0.84
CA GLY A 49 14.91 -26.29 2.14
C GLY A 49 14.09 -25.00 2.25
N HIS A 50 13.55 -24.51 1.13
CA HIS A 50 12.60 -23.40 1.17
C HIS A 50 11.21 -23.92 1.58
N VAL A 51 10.54 -23.15 2.43
CA VAL A 51 9.19 -23.47 2.93
C VAL A 51 8.16 -22.47 2.38
N PRO A 52 6.89 -22.90 2.23
CA PRO A 52 5.81 -21.99 1.89
C PRO A 52 5.66 -20.90 2.95
N THR A 53 5.69 -19.65 2.53
CA THR A 53 5.64 -18.50 3.41
C THR A 53 4.65 -17.47 2.89
N VAL A 54 3.83 -16.90 3.77
CA VAL A 54 2.88 -15.84 3.45
C VAL A 54 3.55 -14.49 3.60
N MET A 55 3.43 -13.65 2.59
CA MET A 55 3.75 -12.22 2.63
C MET A 55 2.43 -11.46 2.72
N ALA A 56 2.11 -10.97 3.90
CA ALA A 56 0.88 -10.22 4.14
C ALA A 56 1.04 -8.74 3.72
N PHE A 57 -0.04 -8.15 3.20
CA PHE A 57 -0.14 -6.75 2.84
C PHE A 57 -1.38 -6.16 3.48
N THR A 58 -1.42 -4.84 3.63
CA THR A 58 -2.58 -4.15 4.15
C THR A 58 -3.82 -4.42 3.29
N GLY A 59 -4.84 -4.99 3.91
CA GLY A 59 -6.15 -5.18 3.30
C GLY A 59 -7.09 -4.02 3.61
N TYR A 60 -8.28 -4.06 3.02
CA TYR A 60 -9.28 -3.03 3.22
C TYR A 60 -10.70 -3.60 3.17
N GLY A 61 -11.67 -2.86 3.68
CA GLY A 61 -13.06 -3.29 3.64
C GLY A 61 -14.02 -2.29 4.24
N THR A 62 -15.24 -2.79 4.47
CA THR A 62 -16.30 -2.11 5.21
C THR A 62 -16.69 -2.97 6.41
N THR A 63 -17.62 -2.50 7.20
CA THR A 63 -18.13 -3.27 8.35
C THR A 63 -18.75 -4.62 8.00
N SER A 64 -19.07 -4.88 6.73
CA SER A 64 -19.72 -6.12 6.28
C SER A 64 -18.86 -7.05 5.42
N TRP A 65 -17.70 -6.59 4.97
CA TRP A 65 -16.79 -7.40 4.17
C TRP A 65 -15.35 -6.87 4.25
N VAL A 66 -14.38 -7.75 3.95
CA VAL A 66 -12.98 -7.36 3.80
C VAL A 66 -12.37 -7.92 2.53
N ARG A 67 -11.40 -7.21 1.97
CA ARG A 67 -10.50 -7.68 0.92
C ARG A 67 -9.13 -7.97 1.52
N VAL A 68 -8.74 -9.22 1.41
CA VAL A 68 -7.46 -9.73 1.90
C VAL A 68 -6.45 -9.75 0.76
N LEU A 69 -5.29 -9.14 0.99
CA LEU A 69 -4.22 -9.01 0.02
C LEU A 69 -2.95 -9.66 0.58
N SER A 70 -2.43 -10.68 -0.11
CA SER A 70 -1.19 -11.34 0.30
C SER A 70 -0.53 -12.04 -0.88
N ARG A 71 0.69 -12.53 -0.68
CA ARG A 71 1.38 -13.36 -1.65
C ARG A 71 2.03 -14.56 -0.95
N VAL A 72 1.89 -15.74 -1.52
CA VAL A 72 2.56 -16.94 -1.04
C VAL A 72 3.79 -17.20 -1.90
N VAL A 73 4.93 -17.35 -1.23
CA VAL A 73 6.23 -17.58 -1.86
C VAL A 73 6.96 -18.75 -1.20
N LEU A 74 8.01 -19.24 -1.84
CA LEU A 74 8.93 -20.19 -1.25
C LEU A 74 10.16 -19.43 -0.72
N ALA A 75 10.37 -19.45 0.59
CA ALA A 75 11.46 -18.76 1.26
C ALA A 75 12.22 -19.66 2.21
N LYS A 76 13.44 -19.29 2.58
CA LYS A 76 14.17 -20.00 3.63
C LYS A 76 13.63 -19.60 4.99
N ASP A 77 13.54 -20.57 5.90
CA ASP A 77 13.02 -20.40 7.26
C ASP A 77 13.73 -19.27 8.02
N GLU A 78 15.04 -19.14 7.83
CA GLU A 78 15.88 -18.09 8.46
C GLU A 78 15.54 -16.67 8.00
N ASP A 79 14.98 -16.51 6.80
CA ASP A 79 14.68 -15.20 6.21
C ASP A 79 13.37 -14.59 6.78
N PHE A 80 12.50 -15.42 7.41
CA PHE A 80 11.16 -15.05 7.86
C PHE A 80 10.90 -15.18 9.36
N LEU A 81 11.69 -15.98 10.10
CA LEU A 81 11.55 -16.16 11.57
C LEU A 81 11.67 -14.86 12.38
N ASN A 82 11.97 -13.76 11.75
CA ASN A 82 12.02 -12.41 12.33
C ASN A 82 10.74 -11.59 12.13
N GLY A 83 9.61 -12.18 11.72
CA GLY A 83 8.32 -11.50 11.51
C GLY A 83 7.75 -10.80 12.76
N ARG A 84 8.18 -11.17 13.97
CA ARG A 84 7.94 -10.39 15.22
C ARG A 84 8.74 -9.09 15.30
N ARG A 85 9.50 -8.72 14.26
CA ARG A 85 10.37 -7.55 14.23
C ARG A 85 10.11 -6.64 13.04
N LEU A 86 8.85 -6.47 12.60
CA LEU A 86 8.54 -5.38 11.67
C LEU A 86 9.08 -4.03 12.19
N ALA A 87 8.99 -3.76 13.48
CA ALA A 87 9.60 -2.59 14.11
C ALA A 87 11.14 -2.60 14.09
N LYS A 88 11.79 -3.77 14.00
CA LYS A 88 13.28 -3.90 14.01
C LYS A 88 13.87 -4.08 12.61
N VAL A 89 13.09 -4.54 11.63
CA VAL A 89 13.48 -4.68 10.20
C VAL A 89 13.57 -3.32 9.49
N VAL A 90 13.03 -2.26 10.08
CA VAL A 90 13.26 -0.88 9.63
C VAL A 90 14.74 -0.47 9.71
N ALA A 91 15.58 -1.15 10.50
CA ALA A 91 16.98 -0.82 10.70
C ALA A 91 17.97 -1.57 9.78
N ASP A 92 17.60 -2.74 9.24
CA ASP A 92 18.56 -3.58 8.48
C ASP A 92 18.15 -3.74 7.01
N GLY A 93 18.61 -2.80 6.17
CA GLY A 93 18.31 -2.71 4.73
C GLY A 93 18.79 -3.90 3.84
N VAL A 94 19.31 -4.98 4.43
CA VAL A 94 19.99 -6.07 3.67
C VAL A 94 19.03 -7.21 3.28
N HIS A 95 17.85 -7.33 3.87
CA HIS A 95 16.96 -8.48 3.67
C HIS A 95 15.87 -8.31 2.60
N GLY A 96 15.64 -7.08 2.11
CA GLY A 96 14.56 -6.77 1.16
C GLY A 96 14.70 -7.43 -0.23
N TRP A 97 15.91 -7.58 -0.76
CA TRP A 97 16.14 -8.11 -2.09
C TRP A 97 15.91 -9.62 -2.20
N ARG A 98 16.07 -10.38 -1.12
CA ARG A 98 15.83 -11.83 -1.12
C ARG A 98 14.36 -12.19 -1.32
N ASN A 99 13.44 -11.39 -0.78
CA ASN A 99 12.00 -11.55 -0.96
C ASN A 99 11.55 -11.27 -2.40
N PHE A 100 12.29 -10.40 -3.09
CA PHE A 100 12.08 -10.10 -4.49
C PHE A 100 12.32 -11.31 -5.41
N VAL A 101 13.30 -12.15 -5.05
CA VAL A 101 13.72 -13.32 -5.84
C VAL A 101 12.99 -14.60 -5.41
N SER A 102 12.22 -14.56 -4.33
CA SER A 102 11.51 -15.75 -3.85
C SER A 102 10.47 -16.24 -4.86
N PRO A 103 10.55 -17.51 -5.28
CA PRO A 103 9.61 -18.07 -6.26
C PRO A 103 8.17 -18.03 -5.72
N PRO A 104 7.20 -17.63 -6.55
CA PRO A 104 5.80 -17.69 -6.14
C PRO A 104 5.32 -19.12 -5.98
N LEU A 105 4.51 -19.39 -4.97
CA LEU A 105 3.82 -20.65 -4.81
C LEU A 105 2.43 -20.55 -5.47
N ALA A 106 2.37 -20.94 -6.75
CA ALA A 106 1.14 -20.91 -7.51
C ALA A 106 0.07 -21.80 -6.90
N TYR A 107 -1.16 -21.28 -6.87
CA TYR A 107 -2.36 -22.00 -6.44
C TYR A 107 -2.30 -22.55 -5.01
N ALA A 108 -1.46 -21.98 -4.16
CA ALA A 108 -1.36 -22.35 -2.75
C ALA A 108 -2.71 -22.17 -2.05
N GLU A 109 -3.12 -23.17 -1.27
CA GLU A 109 -4.23 -23.05 -0.34
C GLU A 109 -3.74 -22.46 0.98
N ALA A 110 -4.44 -21.42 1.45
CA ALA A 110 -4.18 -20.80 2.73
C ALA A 110 -5.44 -20.80 3.59
N THR A 111 -5.27 -20.90 4.90
CA THR A 111 -6.34 -20.72 5.87
C THR A 111 -6.37 -19.28 6.30
N LEU A 112 -7.48 -18.59 6.03
CA LEU A 112 -7.75 -17.22 6.47
C LEU A 112 -8.60 -17.26 7.74
N ARG A 113 -8.19 -16.47 8.75
CA ARG A 113 -8.98 -16.22 9.97
C ARG A 113 -9.13 -14.71 10.12
N VAL A 114 -10.37 -14.25 10.19
CA VAL A 114 -10.70 -12.83 10.36
C VAL A 114 -12.02 -12.70 11.13
N GLY A 115 -12.01 -11.96 12.24
CA GLY A 115 -13.16 -11.94 13.15
C GLY A 115 -13.56 -13.35 13.57
N ALA A 116 -14.83 -13.69 13.39
CA ALA A 116 -15.36 -15.03 13.66
C ALA A 116 -15.20 -16.01 12.46
N LEU A 117 -14.75 -15.51 11.29
CA LEU A 117 -14.66 -16.31 10.07
C LEU A 117 -13.33 -17.08 10.02
N THR A 118 -13.43 -18.38 9.75
CA THR A 118 -12.29 -19.21 9.32
C THR A 118 -12.64 -19.87 8.00
N THR A 119 -11.86 -19.61 6.96
CA THR A 119 -12.13 -20.13 5.62
C THR A 119 -10.84 -20.45 4.87
N LYS A 120 -10.94 -21.27 3.84
CA LYS A 120 -9.83 -21.54 2.93
C LYS A 120 -9.91 -20.58 1.75
N VAL A 121 -8.76 -20.01 1.39
CA VAL A 121 -8.58 -19.16 0.24
C VAL A 121 -7.47 -19.72 -0.64
N ARG A 122 -7.47 -19.38 -1.93
CA ARG A 122 -6.51 -19.90 -2.88
C ARG A 122 -5.77 -18.78 -3.59
N ALA A 123 -4.45 -18.90 -3.66
CA ALA A 123 -3.61 -18.00 -4.45
C ALA A 123 -3.81 -18.21 -5.96
N ASP A 124 -3.53 -17.18 -6.73
CA ASP A 124 -3.45 -17.26 -8.19
C ASP A 124 -2.16 -17.95 -8.66
N ARG A 125 -1.94 -17.99 -9.99
CA ARG A 125 -0.73 -18.57 -10.57
C ARG A 125 0.58 -17.85 -10.18
N MET A 126 0.50 -16.60 -9.73
CA MET A 126 1.63 -15.80 -9.25
C MET A 126 1.79 -15.83 -7.73
N GLY A 127 1.03 -16.70 -7.06
CA GLY A 127 1.02 -16.82 -5.61
C GLY A 127 0.24 -15.71 -4.91
N VAL A 128 -0.50 -14.86 -5.62
CA VAL A 128 -1.24 -13.73 -5.04
C VAL A 128 -2.61 -14.21 -4.54
N ILE A 129 -2.94 -13.83 -3.33
CA ILE A 129 -4.27 -13.94 -2.74
C ILE A 129 -4.87 -12.51 -2.77
N ASP A 130 -5.91 -12.32 -3.56
CA ASP A 130 -6.72 -11.10 -3.66
C ASP A 130 -8.18 -11.55 -3.61
N VAL A 131 -8.71 -11.67 -2.39
CA VAL A 131 -10.04 -12.24 -2.15
C VAL A 131 -10.87 -11.30 -1.29
N LYS A 132 -12.16 -11.20 -1.63
CA LYS A 132 -13.17 -10.54 -0.83
C LYS A 132 -13.94 -11.59 -0.06
N VAL A 133 -14.10 -11.38 1.25
CA VAL A 133 -14.88 -12.26 2.13
C VAL A 133 -15.88 -11.43 2.93
N ASP A 134 -17.08 -11.96 3.10
CA ASP A 134 -18.12 -11.34 3.91
C ASP A 134 -17.85 -11.68 5.39
N VAL A 135 -17.72 -10.66 6.21
CA VAL A 135 -17.47 -10.75 7.63
C VAL A 135 -17.86 -9.45 8.31
N ASP A 136 -18.46 -9.53 9.48
CA ASP A 136 -18.79 -8.35 10.27
C ASP A 136 -17.60 -7.93 11.12
N LEU A 137 -17.17 -6.67 10.94
CA LEU A 137 -16.05 -6.07 11.67
C LEU A 137 -16.39 -4.62 12.06
N GLU A 138 -15.86 -4.19 13.19
CA GLU A 138 -15.94 -2.80 13.60
C GLU A 138 -15.05 -1.90 12.72
N PRO A 139 -15.39 -0.62 12.51
CA PRO A 139 -14.54 0.33 11.79
C PRO A 139 -13.15 0.51 12.39
N GLY A 140 -12.22 1.02 11.59
CA GLY A 140 -10.82 1.26 11.96
C GLY A 140 -9.88 0.11 11.66
N TRP A 141 -8.70 0.14 12.27
CA TRP A 141 -7.70 -0.90 12.08
C TRP A 141 -8.11 -2.20 12.76
N ARG A 142 -8.01 -3.30 12.02
CA ARG A 142 -8.28 -4.67 12.46
C ARG A 142 -7.19 -5.59 11.92
N THR A 143 -7.16 -6.81 12.40
CA THR A 143 -6.19 -7.81 11.94
C THR A 143 -6.89 -9.06 11.43
N ALA A 144 -6.22 -9.72 10.50
CA ALA A 144 -6.52 -11.09 10.10
C ALA A 144 -5.24 -11.94 10.18
N THR A 145 -5.39 -13.25 10.15
CA THR A 145 -4.25 -14.15 10.03
C THR A 145 -4.40 -15.07 8.82
N LEU A 146 -3.27 -15.35 8.18
CA LEU A 146 -3.14 -16.29 7.08
C LEU A 146 -2.07 -17.33 7.40
N SER A 147 -2.37 -18.60 7.16
CA SER A 147 -1.39 -19.69 7.25
C SER A 147 -1.48 -20.61 6.04
N VAL A 148 -0.35 -21.19 5.62
CA VAL A 148 -0.26 -22.13 4.50
C VAL A 148 0.25 -23.48 5.01
N GLY A 149 -0.54 -24.55 4.82
CA GLY A 149 -0.24 -25.85 5.37
C GLY A 149 -0.14 -25.82 6.90
N ASP A 150 0.93 -26.42 7.43
CA ASP A 150 1.25 -26.42 8.88
C ASP A 150 2.17 -25.25 9.27
N GLY A 151 2.32 -24.24 8.37
CA GLY A 151 3.16 -23.07 8.62
C GLY A 151 2.58 -22.13 9.69
N GLU A 152 3.42 -21.23 10.19
CA GLU A 152 3.02 -20.23 11.18
C GLU A 152 1.92 -19.28 10.64
N ASP A 153 1.06 -18.83 11.55
CA ASP A 153 0.08 -17.80 11.27
C ASP A 153 0.79 -16.45 11.05
N VAL A 154 0.54 -15.84 9.90
CA VAL A 154 1.06 -14.50 9.56
C VAL A 154 -0.06 -13.49 9.73
N THR A 155 0.15 -12.52 10.61
CA THR A 155 -0.79 -11.43 10.85
C THR A 155 -0.72 -10.39 9.74
N MET A 156 -1.87 -9.87 9.35
CA MET A 156 -2.02 -8.79 8.39
C MET A 156 -2.95 -7.72 8.93
N ASP A 157 -2.67 -6.47 8.58
CA ASP A 157 -3.50 -5.33 8.94
C ASP A 157 -4.63 -5.14 7.93
N LEU A 158 -5.80 -4.79 8.43
CA LEU A 158 -7.01 -4.50 7.66
C LEU A 158 -7.54 -3.13 8.05
N TYR A 159 -7.78 -2.27 7.09
CA TYR A 159 -8.48 -1.02 7.35
C TYR A 159 -9.95 -1.15 7.00
N ILE A 160 -10.82 -1.01 7.99
CA ILE A 160 -12.27 -1.13 7.87
C ILE A 160 -12.88 0.26 7.84
N SER A 161 -13.38 0.66 6.67
CA SER A 161 -14.05 1.95 6.47
C SER A 161 -15.35 2.00 7.25
N SER A 162 -15.59 3.15 7.90
CA SER A 162 -16.87 3.41 8.54
C SER A 162 -17.97 3.66 7.48
N PRO A 163 -19.21 3.30 7.76
CA PRO A 163 -20.37 3.72 6.94
C PRO A 163 -20.53 5.25 6.89
N GLU A 164 -19.96 5.98 7.84
CA GLU A 164 -20.01 7.44 7.91
C GLU A 164 -18.96 8.12 7.02
N ALA A 165 -17.96 7.40 6.57
CA ALA A 165 -16.90 7.91 5.70
C ALA A 165 -17.48 8.46 4.39
N LYS A 166 -16.94 9.58 3.92
CA LYS A 166 -17.42 10.28 2.72
C LYS A 166 -16.38 10.38 1.63
N VAL A 167 -15.11 10.60 1.98
CA VAL A 167 -14.06 10.95 1.02
C VAL A 167 -12.82 10.11 1.23
N GLY A 168 -12.62 9.10 0.38
CA GLY A 168 -11.42 8.28 0.37
C GLY A 168 -10.31 8.86 -0.52
N LEU A 169 -9.09 8.36 -0.31
CA LEU A 169 -7.91 8.72 -1.09
C LEU A 169 -7.49 7.57 -2.01
N VAL A 170 -7.33 7.87 -3.29
CA VAL A 170 -6.62 7.00 -4.25
C VAL A 170 -5.39 7.74 -4.76
N SER A 171 -4.21 7.16 -4.63
CA SER A 171 -2.97 7.73 -5.15
C SER A 171 -2.25 6.76 -6.06
N ASP A 172 -1.73 7.27 -7.19
CA ASP A 172 -0.65 6.60 -7.91
C ASP A 172 0.65 6.65 -7.10
N ILE A 173 1.62 5.81 -7.45
CA ILE A 173 2.92 5.73 -6.77
C ILE A 173 4.04 6.30 -7.64
N ASP A 174 4.14 5.85 -8.89
CA ASP A 174 5.27 6.16 -9.76
C ASP A 174 5.20 7.61 -10.23
N ASP A 175 6.27 8.38 -10.02
CA ASP A 175 6.34 9.82 -10.30
C ASP A 175 5.32 10.71 -9.54
N THR A 176 4.44 10.10 -8.73
CA THR A 176 3.51 10.78 -7.83
C THR A 176 4.04 10.79 -6.40
N VAL A 177 4.32 9.63 -5.83
CA VAL A 177 4.82 9.41 -4.46
C VAL A 177 6.34 9.30 -4.45
N VAL A 178 6.91 8.64 -5.43
CA VAL A 178 8.35 8.40 -5.59
C VAL A 178 8.82 8.95 -6.92
N VAL A 179 9.93 9.73 -6.91
CA VAL A 179 10.55 10.20 -8.15
C VAL A 179 11.23 9.03 -8.85
N THR A 180 10.74 8.69 -10.05
CA THR A 180 11.29 7.61 -10.87
C THR A 180 12.32 8.17 -11.84
N SER A 181 13.57 8.30 -11.43
CA SER A 181 14.66 8.88 -12.25
C SER A 181 15.18 7.94 -13.35
N LEU A 182 14.40 6.97 -13.81
CA LEU A 182 14.83 5.97 -14.80
C LEU A 182 14.19 6.19 -16.18
N PRO A 183 14.99 6.17 -17.26
CA PRO A 183 14.43 6.15 -18.61
C PRO A 183 13.52 4.94 -18.83
N ARG A 184 12.37 5.12 -19.46
CA ARG A 184 11.39 4.06 -19.77
C ARG A 184 11.96 2.77 -20.38
N PRO A 185 13.01 2.77 -21.27
CA PRO A 185 13.60 1.53 -21.76
C PRO A 185 14.28 0.70 -20.68
N MET A 186 14.62 1.31 -19.53
CA MET A 186 15.26 0.66 -18.39
C MET A 186 14.27 0.21 -17.31
N LEU A 187 12.96 0.33 -17.54
CA LEU A 187 11.93 -0.22 -16.65
C LEU A 187 12.01 -1.76 -16.54
N ALA A 188 12.70 -2.44 -17.45
CA ALA A 188 13.16 -3.81 -17.22
C ALA A 188 14.21 -3.91 -16.08
N ALA A 189 14.91 -2.80 -15.81
CA ALA A 189 15.75 -2.62 -14.62
C ALA A 189 14.98 -2.11 -13.40
N TRP A 190 13.66 -1.88 -13.49
CA TRP A 190 12.78 -1.59 -12.35
C TRP A 190 13.03 -2.57 -11.19
N ASN A 191 13.24 -3.82 -11.53
CA ASN A 191 13.62 -4.86 -10.59
C ASN A 191 14.95 -4.56 -9.86
N SER A 192 15.93 -3.98 -10.56
CA SER A 192 17.21 -3.59 -9.96
C SER A 192 17.09 -2.28 -9.19
N PHE A 193 16.26 -1.37 -9.64
CA PHE A 193 15.97 -0.09 -8.99
C PHE A 193 15.15 -0.26 -7.69
N VAL A 194 14.30 -1.28 -7.65
CA VAL A 194 13.56 -1.66 -6.44
C VAL A 194 14.49 -2.20 -5.35
N ILE A 195 15.66 -2.72 -5.72
CA ILE A 195 16.63 -3.32 -4.78
C ILE A 195 17.30 -2.24 -3.92
N ASP A 196 17.52 -1.04 -4.44
CA ASP A 196 18.13 0.05 -3.68
C ASP A 196 17.08 0.98 -3.08
N GLU A 197 16.58 0.62 -1.89
CA GLU A 197 15.61 1.41 -1.13
C GLU A 197 16.11 2.83 -0.79
N HIS A 198 17.44 3.02 -0.72
CA HIS A 198 18.06 4.30 -0.36
C HIS A 198 18.18 5.25 -1.56
N ALA A 199 18.10 4.72 -2.79
CA ALA A 199 18.16 5.53 -4.01
C ALA A 199 16.81 6.18 -4.37
N ARG A 200 15.74 5.89 -3.62
CA ARG A 200 14.40 6.44 -3.88
C ARG A 200 14.21 7.75 -3.17
N THR A 201 13.91 8.78 -3.94
CA THR A 201 13.59 10.11 -3.41
C THR A 201 12.07 10.28 -3.34
N PRO A 202 11.51 10.63 -2.17
CA PRO A 202 10.11 10.99 -2.09
C PRO A 202 9.85 12.28 -2.87
N THR A 203 8.69 12.37 -3.48
CA THR A 203 8.28 13.59 -4.17
C THR A 203 8.04 14.70 -3.14
N PRO A 204 8.60 15.91 -3.35
CA PRO A 204 8.51 17.00 -2.37
C PRO A 204 7.07 17.35 -1.98
N GLY A 205 6.81 17.39 -0.68
CA GLY A 205 5.52 17.79 -0.11
C GLY A 205 4.37 16.78 -0.27
N MET A 206 4.54 15.73 -1.10
CA MET A 206 3.43 14.79 -1.37
C MET A 206 3.06 13.94 -0.14
N ALA A 207 4.00 13.57 0.72
CA ALA A 207 3.68 12.85 1.95
C ALA A 207 2.77 13.69 2.86
N VAL A 208 3.06 14.99 2.99
CA VAL A 208 2.23 15.93 3.77
C VAL A 208 0.85 16.07 3.12
N LEU A 209 0.79 16.27 1.80
CA LEU A 209 -0.47 16.40 1.08
C LEU A 209 -1.36 15.16 1.26
N LEU A 210 -0.82 13.95 0.99
CA LEU A 210 -1.62 12.72 1.08
C LEU A 210 -2.07 12.45 2.52
N ARG A 211 -1.23 12.76 3.53
CA ARG A 211 -1.61 12.64 4.93
C ARG A 211 -2.73 13.62 5.29
N ARG A 212 -2.66 14.89 4.88
CA ARG A 212 -3.73 15.87 5.11
C ARG A 212 -5.05 15.45 4.47
N ILE A 213 -5.00 14.88 3.25
CA ILE A 213 -6.20 14.33 2.60
C ILE A 213 -6.76 13.17 3.42
N ALA A 214 -5.92 12.22 3.85
CA ALA A 214 -6.36 11.08 4.66
C ALA A 214 -6.91 11.50 6.03
N GLU A 215 -6.32 12.51 6.67
CA GLU A 215 -6.75 13.06 7.95
C GLU A 215 -8.04 13.91 7.85
N SER A 216 -8.38 14.40 6.64
CA SER A 216 -9.64 15.12 6.44
C SER A 216 -10.88 14.23 6.57
N ASP A 217 -10.74 12.93 6.32
CA ASP A 217 -11.76 11.90 6.61
C ASP A 217 -11.04 10.62 7.10
N PRO A 218 -10.66 10.56 8.38
CA PRO A 218 -9.89 9.45 8.92
C PRO A 218 -10.67 8.13 8.97
N MET A 219 -11.97 8.17 8.70
CA MET A 219 -12.83 6.99 8.63
C MET A 219 -12.87 6.35 7.23
N ALA A 220 -12.28 7.01 6.24
CA ALA A 220 -12.23 6.56 4.85
C ALA A 220 -10.92 5.82 4.52
N PRO A 221 -10.93 4.92 3.52
CA PRO A 221 -9.76 4.16 3.15
C PRO A 221 -8.76 4.98 2.32
N VAL A 222 -7.47 4.64 2.48
CA VAL A 222 -6.38 5.06 1.62
C VAL A 222 -5.96 3.89 0.73
N VAL A 223 -5.88 4.12 -0.57
CA VAL A 223 -5.53 3.10 -1.56
C VAL A 223 -4.46 3.63 -2.51
N TYR A 224 -3.40 2.87 -2.69
CA TYR A 224 -2.35 3.14 -3.68
C TYR A 224 -2.51 2.18 -4.86
N ILE A 225 -2.52 2.72 -6.07
CA ILE A 225 -2.59 1.94 -7.30
C ILE A 225 -1.30 2.13 -8.08
N SER A 226 -0.58 1.06 -8.39
CA SER A 226 0.64 1.13 -9.21
C SER A 226 0.66 0.03 -10.26
N THR A 227 1.35 0.29 -11.36
CA THR A 227 1.64 -0.68 -12.40
C THR A 227 2.76 -1.66 -12.02
N GLY A 228 3.39 -1.44 -10.88
CA GLY A 228 4.39 -2.33 -10.29
C GLY A 228 3.83 -3.71 -9.97
N ALA A 229 4.68 -4.72 -9.98
CA ALA A 229 4.27 -6.09 -9.66
C ALA A 229 4.31 -6.36 -8.14
N TRP A 230 3.54 -7.34 -7.67
CA TRP A 230 3.44 -7.72 -6.26
C TRP A 230 4.77 -8.09 -5.58
N ASN A 231 5.80 -8.41 -6.33
CA ASN A 231 7.14 -8.66 -5.78
C ASN A 231 7.79 -7.42 -5.16
N VAL A 232 7.34 -6.21 -5.51
CA VAL A 232 7.87 -4.95 -4.97
C VAL A 232 7.04 -4.42 -3.79
N ALA A 233 5.93 -5.05 -3.46
CA ALA A 233 4.97 -4.58 -2.46
C ALA A 233 5.63 -4.25 -1.11
N GLN A 234 6.46 -5.14 -0.56
CA GLN A 234 7.13 -4.91 0.72
C GLN A 234 8.08 -3.71 0.68
N THR A 235 8.79 -3.53 -0.43
CA THR A 235 9.68 -2.38 -0.60
C THR A 235 8.90 -1.07 -0.68
N LEU A 236 7.76 -1.08 -1.37
CA LEU A 236 6.86 0.07 -1.42
C LEU A 236 6.26 0.37 -0.04
N THR A 237 5.77 -0.63 0.68
CA THR A 237 5.24 -0.45 2.05
C THR A 237 6.29 0.18 2.97
N ARG A 238 7.54 -0.31 2.94
CA ARG A 238 8.63 0.28 3.72
C ARG A 238 8.96 1.70 3.30
N PHE A 239 9.00 1.97 1.99
CA PHE A 239 9.22 3.32 1.47
C PHE A 239 8.14 4.29 1.94
N LEU A 240 6.86 3.93 1.82
CA LEU A 240 5.74 4.73 2.29
C LEU A 240 5.86 5.03 3.80
N GLY A 241 6.10 4.01 4.62
CA GLY A 241 6.23 4.17 6.07
C GLY A 241 7.41 5.06 6.48
N ARG A 242 8.62 4.86 5.86
CA ARG A 242 9.81 5.68 6.15
C ARG A 242 9.64 7.14 5.79
N ASN A 243 8.87 7.44 4.75
CA ASN A 243 8.64 8.79 4.28
C ASN A 243 7.33 9.39 4.77
N LEU A 244 6.73 8.78 5.82
CA LEU A 244 5.54 9.28 6.52
C LEU A 244 4.30 9.47 5.60
N TYR A 245 4.19 8.67 4.55
CA TYR A 245 2.95 8.57 3.78
C TYR A 245 1.87 7.85 4.58
N PRO A 246 0.59 8.19 4.41
CA PRO A 246 -0.49 7.49 5.12
C PRO A 246 -0.50 5.99 4.79
N LEU A 247 -0.81 5.17 5.79
CA LEU A 247 -0.96 3.74 5.58
C LEU A 247 -2.18 3.46 4.70
N GLY A 248 -2.04 2.50 3.79
CA GLY A 248 -3.11 2.16 2.87
C GLY A 248 -2.87 0.85 2.13
N ALA A 249 -3.91 0.36 1.48
CA ALA A 249 -3.82 -0.84 0.66
C ALA A 249 -3.06 -0.57 -0.64
N LEU A 250 -2.21 -1.53 -1.05
CA LEU A 250 -1.50 -1.50 -2.32
C LEU A 250 -2.23 -2.37 -3.34
N LEU A 251 -2.63 -1.81 -4.47
CA LEU A 251 -3.23 -2.53 -5.60
C LEU A 251 -2.22 -2.60 -6.75
N LEU A 252 -1.51 -3.72 -6.83
CA LEU A 252 -0.39 -3.95 -7.73
C LEU A 252 -0.75 -4.96 -8.83
N THR A 253 0.11 -5.08 -9.85
CA THR A 253 -0.13 -6.03 -10.94
C THR A 253 0.41 -7.42 -10.62
N SER A 254 -0.25 -8.47 -11.12
CA SER A 254 0.26 -9.85 -11.04
C SER A 254 1.26 -10.18 -12.17
N TRP A 255 1.62 -9.20 -13.00
CA TRP A 255 2.45 -9.42 -14.19
C TRP A 255 3.81 -8.75 -14.05
N GLY A 256 4.85 -9.49 -14.44
CA GLY A 256 6.17 -8.88 -14.68
C GLY A 256 6.20 -8.13 -16.03
N PRO A 257 7.17 -7.22 -16.23
CA PRO A 257 7.27 -6.42 -17.44
C PRO A 257 7.62 -7.27 -18.68
N THR A 258 6.70 -7.33 -19.65
CA THR A 258 6.98 -7.73 -21.03
C THR A 258 6.86 -6.49 -21.90
N LYS A 259 7.92 -6.23 -22.73
CA LYS A 259 8.19 -4.93 -23.38
C LYS A 259 7.04 -4.30 -24.17
N ASP A 260 6.15 -5.07 -24.77
CA ASP A 260 5.12 -4.54 -25.69
C ASP A 260 3.70 -4.49 -25.11
N ARG A 261 3.47 -5.14 -23.97
CA ARG A 261 2.15 -5.21 -23.32
C ARG A 261 2.03 -4.33 -22.09
N TRP A 262 3.14 -3.81 -21.56
CA TRP A 262 3.14 -3.10 -20.29
C TRP A 262 2.22 -1.89 -20.28
N PHE A 263 2.30 -1.02 -21.30
CA PHE A 263 1.52 0.23 -21.28
C PHE A 263 0.02 -0.01 -21.32
N ARG A 264 -0.45 -0.88 -22.20
CA ARG A 264 -1.89 -1.21 -22.27
C ARG A 264 -2.36 -1.94 -21.00
N SER A 265 -1.59 -2.91 -20.52
CA SER A 265 -1.96 -3.66 -19.31
C SER A 265 -1.88 -2.83 -18.03
N GLY A 266 -0.96 -1.86 -17.94
CA GLY A 266 -0.86 -0.93 -16.83
C GLY A 266 -2.06 0.02 -16.76
N MET A 267 -2.42 0.62 -17.88
CA MET A 267 -3.61 1.46 -17.99
C MET A 267 -4.89 0.68 -17.66
N GLU A 268 -5.06 -0.50 -18.27
CA GLU A 268 -6.18 -1.40 -17.99
C GLU A 268 -6.24 -1.82 -16.51
N HIS A 269 -5.06 -1.97 -15.87
CA HIS A 269 -5.01 -2.26 -14.44
C HIS A 269 -5.55 -1.10 -13.61
N LYS A 270 -5.06 0.14 -13.83
CA LYS A 270 -5.56 1.34 -13.10
C LYS A 270 -7.06 1.52 -13.31
N VAL A 271 -7.54 1.44 -14.55
CA VAL A 271 -8.98 1.52 -14.84
C VAL A 271 -9.77 0.47 -14.07
N ARG A 272 -9.32 -0.79 -14.10
CA ARG A 272 -10.00 -1.90 -13.41
C ARG A 272 -10.03 -1.70 -11.89
N GLN A 273 -8.96 -1.19 -11.30
CA GLN A 273 -8.92 -0.94 -9.85
C GLN A 273 -9.85 0.20 -9.46
N LEU A 274 -9.92 1.28 -10.22
CA LEU A 274 -10.87 2.38 -9.99
C LEU A 274 -12.33 1.89 -10.10
N GLU A 275 -12.66 1.10 -11.13
CA GLU A 275 -13.99 0.49 -11.26
C GLU A 275 -14.33 -0.43 -10.07
N ARG A 276 -13.35 -1.21 -9.62
CA ARG A 276 -13.49 -2.06 -8.43
C ARG A 276 -13.82 -1.21 -7.21
N LEU A 277 -13.07 -0.14 -6.96
CA LEU A 277 -13.31 0.74 -5.81
C LEU A 277 -14.67 1.42 -5.86
N ALA A 278 -15.11 1.86 -7.05
CA ALA A 278 -16.45 2.43 -7.24
C ALA A 278 -17.58 1.44 -6.90
N GLN A 279 -17.38 0.15 -7.20
CA GLN A 279 -18.34 -0.92 -6.90
C GLN A 279 -18.28 -1.35 -5.43
N GLU A 280 -17.08 -1.40 -4.84
CA GLU A 280 -16.87 -1.86 -3.46
C GLU A 280 -17.27 -0.80 -2.43
N PHE A 281 -17.15 0.48 -2.78
CA PHE A 281 -17.50 1.62 -1.94
C PHE A 281 -18.53 2.53 -2.64
N PRO A 282 -19.78 2.07 -2.77
CA PRO A 282 -20.78 2.78 -3.57
C PRO A 282 -21.21 4.14 -3.00
N ASP A 283 -20.87 4.44 -1.75
CA ASP A 283 -21.22 5.69 -1.06
C ASP A 283 -20.05 6.64 -0.87
N LEU A 284 -18.83 6.23 -1.23
CA LEU A 284 -17.64 7.07 -1.13
C LEU A 284 -17.39 7.89 -2.39
N GLN A 285 -16.91 9.11 -2.20
CA GLN A 285 -16.22 9.89 -3.21
C GLN A 285 -14.70 9.75 -3.03
N TRP A 286 -13.95 9.89 -4.10
CA TRP A 286 -12.51 9.73 -4.09
C TRP A 286 -11.79 11.00 -4.50
N ILE A 287 -10.76 11.38 -3.76
CA ILE A 287 -9.73 12.28 -4.27
C ILE A 287 -8.71 11.41 -4.99
N LEU A 288 -8.56 11.65 -6.30
CA LEU A 288 -7.66 10.90 -7.18
C LEU A 288 -6.38 11.69 -7.37
N VAL A 289 -5.24 11.13 -6.96
CA VAL A 289 -3.92 11.77 -7.02
C VAL A 289 -3.03 11.01 -7.98
N GLY A 290 -2.40 11.71 -8.93
CA GLY A 290 -1.53 11.13 -9.95
C GLY A 290 -0.56 12.16 -10.52
N ASP A 291 0.11 11.83 -11.62
CA ASP A 291 1.09 12.67 -12.33
C ASP A 291 0.70 12.93 -13.78
N ASP A 292 1.40 13.90 -14.43
CA ASP A 292 1.18 14.25 -15.84
C ASP A 292 2.16 13.56 -16.82
N GLY A 293 3.02 12.69 -16.35
CA GLY A 293 4.01 11.96 -17.15
C GLY A 293 3.51 10.64 -17.73
N GLN A 294 2.38 10.14 -17.26
CA GLN A 294 1.75 8.91 -17.71
C GLN A 294 0.31 9.19 -18.16
N HIS A 295 -0.57 8.21 -17.99
CA HIS A 295 -1.95 8.30 -18.46
C HIS A 295 -2.96 8.69 -17.37
N ASP A 296 -2.50 9.11 -16.18
CA ASP A 296 -3.39 9.41 -15.07
C ASP A 296 -4.44 10.49 -15.39
N PRO A 297 -4.09 11.60 -16.03
CA PRO A 297 -5.10 12.58 -16.42
C PRO A 297 -6.17 12.01 -17.35
N GLU A 298 -5.81 11.05 -18.22
CA GLU A 298 -6.76 10.39 -19.13
C GLU A 298 -7.66 9.41 -18.38
N ILE A 299 -7.05 8.57 -17.58
CA ILE A 299 -7.74 7.53 -16.81
C ILE A 299 -8.72 8.19 -15.83
N TYR A 300 -8.27 9.25 -15.11
CA TYR A 300 -9.10 9.91 -14.12
C TYR A 300 -10.22 10.74 -14.77
N ALA A 301 -9.97 11.38 -15.92
CA ALA A 301 -11.02 12.07 -16.68
C ALA A 301 -12.10 11.09 -17.15
N ASP A 302 -11.69 9.96 -17.72
CA ASP A 302 -12.61 8.94 -18.21
C ASP A 302 -13.41 8.29 -17.06
N PHE A 303 -12.75 8.00 -15.94
CA PHE A 303 -13.43 7.51 -14.74
C PHE A 303 -14.43 8.54 -14.19
N ALA A 304 -14.02 9.80 -14.09
CA ALA A 304 -14.87 10.89 -13.61
C ALA A 304 -16.08 11.17 -14.52
N GLN A 305 -15.96 10.98 -15.84
CA GLN A 305 -17.09 11.04 -16.76
C GLN A 305 -18.09 9.91 -16.58
N ARG A 306 -17.59 8.70 -16.31
CA ARG A 306 -18.46 7.52 -16.09
C ARG A 306 -19.08 7.49 -14.69
N HIS A 307 -18.38 8.04 -13.70
CA HIS A 307 -18.74 8.02 -12.29
C HIS A 307 -18.62 9.40 -11.63
N PRO A 308 -19.34 10.44 -12.11
CA PRO A 308 -19.19 11.81 -11.61
C PRO A 308 -19.48 11.94 -10.12
N ASP A 309 -20.38 11.12 -9.59
CA ASP A 309 -20.75 11.10 -8.17
C ASP A 309 -19.72 10.40 -7.28
N ARG A 310 -18.70 9.79 -7.87
CA ARG A 310 -17.62 9.05 -7.17
C ARG A 310 -16.31 9.81 -7.09
N VAL A 311 -16.20 10.96 -7.73
CA VAL A 311 -14.97 11.75 -7.75
C VAL A 311 -15.19 13.07 -7.05
N LYS A 312 -14.45 13.30 -5.97
CA LYS A 312 -14.48 14.55 -5.20
C LYS A 312 -13.58 15.60 -5.82
N ALA A 313 -12.38 15.20 -6.21
CA ALA A 313 -11.39 16.05 -6.89
C ALA A 313 -10.36 15.18 -7.62
N ILE A 314 -9.67 15.77 -8.60
CA ILE A 314 -8.54 15.19 -9.30
C ILE A 314 -7.32 16.09 -9.08
N VAL A 315 -6.22 15.50 -8.61
CA VAL A 315 -5.00 16.20 -8.20
C VAL A 315 -3.82 15.65 -9.00
N ILE A 316 -3.23 16.48 -9.85
CA ILE A 316 -2.19 16.07 -10.78
C ILE A 316 -0.88 16.79 -10.48
N ARG A 317 0.13 15.98 -10.10
CA ARG A 317 1.50 16.46 -10.04
C ARG A 317 2.03 16.72 -11.44
N GLN A 318 2.55 17.92 -11.66
CA GLN A 318 3.20 18.30 -12.90
C GLN A 318 4.69 17.99 -12.82
N LEU A 319 5.17 17.10 -13.69
CA LEU A 319 6.57 16.72 -13.76
C LEU A 319 7.41 17.89 -14.27
N THR A 320 8.67 17.97 -13.83
CA THR A 320 9.66 18.86 -14.46
C THR A 320 9.95 18.41 -15.89
N PRO A 321 10.50 19.27 -16.76
CA PRO A 321 10.85 18.85 -18.13
C PRO A 321 11.79 17.64 -18.19
N SER A 322 12.73 17.52 -17.24
CA SER A 322 13.65 16.39 -17.14
C SER A 322 12.94 15.09 -16.69
N GLU A 323 12.07 15.16 -15.69
CA GLU A 323 11.26 14.02 -15.25
C GLU A 323 10.32 13.57 -16.37
N ALA A 324 9.63 14.52 -17.04
CA ALA A 324 8.75 14.21 -18.16
C ALA A 324 9.47 13.52 -19.31
N LEU A 325 10.71 13.93 -19.63
CA LEU A 325 11.52 13.26 -20.64
C LEU A 325 11.85 11.82 -20.25
N LEU A 326 12.21 11.58 -18.99
CA LEU A 326 12.48 10.23 -18.44
C LEU A 326 11.21 9.38 -18.38
N ALA A 327 10.09 9.97 -18.01
CA ALA A 327 8.77 9.34 -18.04
C ALA A 327 8.26 9.03 -19.47
N GLY A 328 8.99 9.41 -20.54
CA GLY A 328 8.65 9.14 -21.94
C GLY A 328 7.77 10.22 -22.58
N GLY A 329 7.79 11.42 -22.08
CA GLY A 329 7.01 12.57 -22.51
C GLY A 329 5.81 12.84 -21.60
N ARG A 330 5.22 14.01 -21.74
CA ARG A 330 3.92 14.32 -21.14
C ARG A 330 2.82 13.76 -22.03
N ALA A 331 1.70 13.36 -21.44
CA ALA A 331 0.49 13.11 -22.21
C ALA A 331 0.17 14.32 -23.09
N GLU A 332 -0.02 14.10 -24.38
CA GLU A 332 -0.37 15.20 -25.30
C GLU A 332 -1.70 15.79 -24.86
N GLY A 333 -1.67 17.07 -24.55
CA GLY A 333 -2.89 17.85 -24.31
C GLY A 333 -2.80 18.72 -23.07
N THR A 334 -3.37 19.86 -23.22
CA THR A 334 -3.73 20.85 -22.23
C THR A 334 -4.32 20.20 -20.98
N ARG A 335 -4.19 20.90 -19.85
CA ARG A 335 -4.90 20.60 -18.60
C ARG A 335 -6.31 20.10 -18.90
N ARG A 336 -6.61 18.88 -18.47
CA ARG A 336 -7.95 18.30 -18.61
C ARG A 336 -8.90 18.94 -17.60
N SER A 337 -10.16 18.91 -17.92
CA SER A 337 -11.24 19.33 -17.03
C SER A 337 -12.43 18.39 -17.19
N THR A 338 -13.16 18.19 -16.12
CA THR A 338 -14.43 17.45 -16.12
C THR A 338 -15.48 18.35 -15.49
N PRO A 339 -16.62 18.59 -16.14
CA PRO A 339 -17.66 19.44 -15.59
C PRO A 339 -18.07 19.03 -14.17
N GLY A 340 -18.08 19.97 -13.25
CA GLY A 340 -18.49 19.75 -11.87
C GLY A 340 -17.46 19.08 -10.95
N ILE A 341 -16.29 18.69 -11.47
CA ILE A 341 -15.21 18.08 -10.69
C ILE A 341 -14.00 18.99 -10.71
N PRO A 342 -13.49 19.45 -9.53
CA PRO A 342 -12.30 20.27 -9.46
C PRO A 342 -11.04 19.51 -9.85
N TRP A 343 -10.15 20.18 -10.57
CA TRP A 343 -8.82 19.70 -10.94
C TRP A 343 -7.75 20.64 -10.38
N CYS A 344 -6.80 20.06 -9.63
CA CYS A 344 -5.62 20.75 -9.14
C CYS A 344 -4.39 20.31 -9.93
N TYR A 345 -3.54 21.26 -10.32
CA TYR A 345 -2.30 20.99 -11.05
C TYR A 345 -1.15 21.76 -10.40
N GLY A 346 -0.11 21.05 -9.97
CA GLY A 346 1.04 21.69 -9.31
C GLY A 346 2.29 20.81 -9.37
N PRO A 347 3.48 21.40 -9.23
CA PRO A 347 4.75 20.68 -9.31
C PRO A 347 5.04 19.83 -8.06
N ASP A 348 4.41 20.15 -6.92
CA ASP A 348 4.69 19.56 -5.62
C ASP A 348 3.45 19.54 -4.71
N GLY A 349 3.58 18.86 -3.57
CA GLY A 349 2.49 18.72 -2.62
C GLY A 349 2.05 20.03 -1.97
N ALA A 350 2.94 21.03 -1.82
CA ALA A 350 2.59 22.31 -1.20
C ALA A 350 1.66 23.11 -2.11
N SER A 351 2.01 23.24 -3.40
CA SER A 351 1.18 23.96 -4.37
C SER A 351 -0.18 23.27 -4.60
N LEU A 352 -0.23 21.93 -4.51
CA LEU A 352 -1.47 21.16 -4.61
C LEU A 352 -2.34 21.32 -3.35
N SER A 353 -1.71 21.35 -2.15
CA SER A 353 -2.41 21.59 -0.89
C SER A 353 -3.12 22.94 -0.89
N ASN A 354 -2.43 24.01 -1.29
CA ASN A 354 -3.01 25.36 -1.34
C ASN A 354 -4.26 25.41 -2.25
N GLN A 355 -4.21 24.73 -3.41
CA GLN A 355 -5.38 24.68 -4.31
C GLN A 355 -6.55 23.89 -3.68
N LEU A 356 -6.29 22.81 -2.95
CA LEU A 356 -7.33 22.07 -2.26
C LEU A 356 -7.92 22.86 -1.08
N GLU A 357 -7.11 23.66 -0.40
CA GLU A 357 -7.57 24.63 0.62
C GLU A 357 -8.46 25.71 0.01
N ASP A 358 -8.05 26.32 -1.10
CA ASP A 358 -8.83 27.33 -1.83
C ASP A 358 -10.20 26.77 -2.29
N LEU A 359 -10.25 25.48 -2.58
CA LEU A 359 -11.49 24.77 -2.93
C LEU A 359 -12.32 24.32 -1.71
N GLY A 360 -11.83 24.54 -0.49
CA GLY A 360 -12.47 24.08 0.74
C GLY A 360 -12.48 22.56 0.90
N LEU A 361 -11.55 21.86 0.25
CA LEU A 361 -11.41 20.40 0.30
C LEU A 361 -10.39 19.95 1.35
N LEU A 362 -9.54 20.88 1.82
CA LEU A 362 -8.67 20.68 2.97
C LEU A 362 -8.88 21.84 3.97
N PRO A 363 -8.72 21.60 5.27
CA PRO A 363 -8.73 22.69 6.26
C PRO A 363 -7.51 23.60 6.03
N VAL A 364 -7.70 24.92 6.20
CA VAL A 364 -6.64 25.94 6.06
C VAL A 364 -5.58 25.80 7.15
N GLU A 365 -5.97 25.37 8.33
CA GLU A 365 -5.05 25.11 9.45
C GLU A 365 -4.76 23.61 9.54
N PHE A 366 -3.47 23.27 9.50
CA PHE A 366 -3.02 21.92 9.84
C PHE A 366 -3.24 21.76 11.36
N VAL A 367 -4.26 21.03 11.74
CA VAL A 367 -4.38 20.56 13.10
C VAL A 367 -3.25 19.54 13.28
N ASP A 368 -2.26 19.90 14.09
CA ASP A 368 -1.14 19.03 14.44
C ASP A 368 -1.71 17.84 15.26
N VAL A 369 -2.32 16.90 14.55
CA VAL A 369 -2.72 15.64 15.16
C VAL A 369 -1.40 14.95 15.47
N HIS A 370 -1.11 14.77 16.73
CA HIS A 370 0.14 14.21 17.27
C HIS A 370 0.68 13.12 16.33
N PRO A 371 1.95 13.20 15.91
CA PRO A 371 2.54 12.25 14.97
C PRO A 371 2.53 10.79 15.44
N ASN A 372 2.15 10.56 16.70
CA ASN A 372 2.12 9.25 17.34
C ASN A 372 0.71 8.62 17.44
N GLY A 373 -0.38 9.32 17.13
CA GLY A 373 -1.72 8.81 17.38
C GLY A 373 -1.97 7.47 16.66
N TRP A 374 -1.62 7.36 15.39
CA TRP A 374 -1.81 6.13 14.61
C TRP A 374 -0.71 5.08 14.84
N LEU A 375 0.51 5.52 15.23
CA LEU A 375 1.61 4.62 15.60
C LEU A 375 1.38 3.99 16.97
N ALA A 376 0.79 4.69 17.91
CA ALA A 376 0.42 4.16 19.23
C ALA A 376 -0.64 3.05 19.10
N ASP A 377 -1.66 3.27 18.27
CA ASP A 377 -2.69 2.26 18.00
C ASP A 377 -2.15 0.98 17.33
N ILE A 378 -1.09 1.10 16.51
CA ILE A 378 -0.46 -0.06 15.83
C ILE A 378 0.56 -0.77 16.70
N LEU A 379 1.28 -0.02 17.55
CA LEU A 379 2.36 -0.58 18.38
C LEU A 379 1.85 -1.16 19.70
N GLY A 380 0.58 -0.98 20.06
CA GLY A 380 -0.04 -1.55 21.26
C GLY A 380 0.68 -1.13 22.54
N GLU A 381 1.05 0.16 22.68
CA GLU A 381 1.54 0.68 23.93
C GLU A 381 0.36 0.75 24.90
N ASP A 382 0.28 -0.27 25.76
CA ASP A 382 -0.67 -0.34 26.87
C ASP A 382 -0.52 0.90 27.75
N GLU A 383 -1.56 1.71 27.84
CA GLU A 383 -1.72 2.81 28.82
C GLU A 383 -1.96 2.30 30.26
N ASP A 384 -1.32 1.23 30.69
CA ASP A 384 -1.44 0.71 32.06
C ASP A 384 -0.10 0.72 32.82
N ALA A 385 0.51 1.93 32.96
CA ALA A 385 1.63 2.13 33.90
C ALA A 385 1.66 3.52 34.53
N GLU A 386 0.52 4.03 35.01
CA GLU A 386 0.53 5.08 35.99
C GLU A 386 -0.37 4.71 37.18
N GLY A 387 0.28 4.22 38.23
CA GLY A 387 -0.40 4.01 39.50
C GLY A 387 0.42 3.21 40.52
N ALA A 388 1.49 3.77 41.04
CA ALA A 388 1.98 3.60 42.44
C ALA A 388 3.41 4.19 42.57
N ASP A 389 3.62 5.26 43.20
CA ASP A 389 4.17 5.41 44.52
C ASP A 389 4.63 6.86 44.80
N GLY A 390 3.96 7.47 45.71
CA GLY A 390 4.41 8.72 46.32
C GLY A 390 5.53 8.46 47.29
N ALA A 391 6.65 9.18 47.15
CA ALA A 391 7.59 9.41 48.21
C ALA A 391 8.22 10.82 48.08
N PRO A 392 8.44 11.55 49.20
CA PRO A 392 8.64 12.99 49.20
C PRO A 392 10.09 13.39 48.92
N ALA A 393 10.25 14.58 48.34
CA ALA A 393 11.53 15.24 48.09
C ALA A 393 12.30 15.60 49.37
N PRO A 394 13.63 15.50 49.42
CA PRO A 394 14.43 16.16 50.43
C PRO A 394 14.89 17.54 50.01
N ALA A 395 15.02 18.40 51.06
CA ALA A 395 15.21 19.81 51.04
C ALA A 395 16.55 20.28 50.46
N ARG A 396 16.53 21.54 50.01
CA ARG A 396 17.66 22.38 49.60
C ARG A 396 18.69 22.56 50.74
N GLY A 397 19.96 22.39 50.39
CA GLY A 397 21.12 22.87 51.15
C GLY A 397 21.96 23.81 50.30
N ALA A 398 22.12 25.02 50.78
CA ALA A 398 22.96 26.08 50.24
C ALA A 398 24.42 25.89 50.64
N GLY A 399 25.38 26.33 49.82
CA GLY A 399 26.79 26.47 50.16
C GLY A 399 27.64 26.64 48.89
N GLN A 400 27.88 27.86 48.54
CA GLN A 400 29.10 28.66 48.49
C GLN A 400 30.30 28.12 47.67
N GLU A 401 30.62 28.97 46.68
CA GLU A 401 31.91 29.55 46.29
C GLU A 401 33.16 28.68 46.27
N GLU A 402 33.82 28.67 45.11
CA GLU A 402 35.14 29.33 44.94
C GLU A 402 35.58 29.30 43.50
N ALA A 403 36.07 30.44 43.05
CA ALA A 403 36.73 30.69 41.77
C ALA A 403 38.17 30.20 41.80
N SER A 404 38.72 29.80 40.68
CA SER A 404 40.12 30.03 40.32
C SER A 404 40.35 29.99 38.82
N ASP A 405 40.80 31.12 38.30
CA ASP A 405 41.50 31.37 37.06
C ASP A 405 42.71 30.42 36.87
N VAL A 406 43.07 30.22 35.63
CA VAL A 406 44.44 30.24 35.00
C VAL A 406 44.33 29.63 33.61
N ASP A 407 44.30 30.39 32.53
CA ASP A 407 45.39 30.96 31.69
C ASP A 407 46.06 29.98 30.72
N VAL A 408 45.86 30.30 29.44
CA VAL A 408 46.77 30.44 28.26
C VAL A 408 47.84 29.39 27.95
N SER A 409 47.82 28.96 26.74
CA SER A 409 48.83 28.97 25.61
C SER A 409 48.72 27.67 24.81
N ALA A 410 48.42 27.66 23.52
CA ALA A 410 49.25 27.95 22.31
C ALA A 410 50.34 26.93 21.99
N GLN A 411 50.35 26.52 20.71
CA GLN A 411 51.40 25.83 19.94
C GLN A 411 51.29 24.26 19.90
N ASP A 412 51.18 23.57 18.77
CA ASP A 412 51.65 23.74 17.39
C ASP A 412 50.68 23.14 16.37
#